data_3a4be623867e97a62604c34b8071f66f
#
_entry.id   3a4be623867e97a62604c34b8071f66f
#
_cell.length_a   1.000
_cell.length_b   1.000
_cell.length_c   1.000
_cell.angle_alpha   90.00
_cell.angle_beta   90.00
_cell.angle_gamma   90.00
#
_symmetry.space_group_name_H-M   'P 1'
#
loop_
_entity.id
_entity.type
_entity.pdbx_description
1 polymer ?
#
loop_
_entity_poly.entity_id
_entity_poly.type
_entity_poly.pdbx_seq_one_letter_code
_entity_poly.pdbx_strand_id
1 'polypeptide(L)'
;VLVVIGGVAAAVGAVVRLVDDPDLMGSLLSAAAGIIVVVSFVFSAIWDTLKDFIRYYDFRAMRRGDRIHIRYGLLKKMEYTIPVEKIQALKIRQSFVAGIFGRYMAETVNVGMGDEKEEQNSFLVLYCTGNQMKEQLKLLLPEYADALDQETERIPGAAWAAWSFSMAVYTACVCACGAALHLALPEHRILIWCCTAGLLILSLFMLILRYISSGTGIGDLTLKLVHGYFGRNYIIMKYSDIQ
;
A
#
# COMPACT_ATOMS: atom_id res chain seq x y z
N VAL A 1 -5.82 4.87 7.83
CA VAL A 1 -6.91 5.46 7.03
C VAL A 1 -8.07 5.89 7.93
N LEU A 2 -8.63 5.03 8.80
CA LEU A 2 -9.74 5.38 9.71
C LEU A 2 -9.42 6.55 10.66
N VAL A 3 -8.21 6.58 11.21
CA VAL A 3 -7.74 7.66 12.10
C VAL A 3 -7.64 9.00 11.34
N VAL A 4 -7.24 8.98 10.07
CA VAL A 4 -7.19 10.19 9.22
C VAL A 4 -8.58 10.74 8.95
N ILE A 5 -9.49 9.84 8.55
CA ILE A 5 -10.89 10.21 8.29
C ILE A 5 -11.53 10.77 9.56
N GLY A 6 -11.28 10.13 10.72
CA GLY A 6 -11.73 10.63 12.02
C GLY A 6 -11.15 11.99 12.40
N GLY A 7 -9.86 12.19 12.16
CA GLY A 7 -9.18 13.48 12.43
C GLY A 7 -9.67 14.62 11.52
N VAL A 8 -9.84 14.34 10.23
CA VAL A 8 -10.40 15.31 9.27
C VAL A 8 -11.86 15.63 9.61
N ALA A 9 -12.67 14.63 9.94
CA ALA A 9 -14.05 14.84 10.34
C ALA A 9 -14.16 15.66 11.64
N ALA A 10 -13.28 15.41 12.61
CA ALA A 10 -13.22 16.20 13.84
C ALA A 10 -12.78 17.65 13.59
N ALA A 11 -11.80 17.85 12.71
CA ALA A 11 -11.35 19.21 12.33
C ALA A 11 -12.43 19.98 11.57
N VAL A 12 -13.13 19.35 10.63
CA VAL A 12 -14.27 19.95 9.90
C VAL A 12 -15.41 20.25 10.85
N GLY A 13 -15.76 19.33 11.76
CA GLY A 13 -16.80 19.54 12.77
C GLY A 13 -16.46 20.69 13.74
N ALA A 14 -15.17 20.85 14.08
CA ALA A 14 -14.69 21.96 14.90
C ALA A 14 -14.81 23.31 14.17
N VAL A 15 -14.48 23.36 12.87
CA VAL A 15 -14.62 24.58 12.05
C VAL A 15 -16.08 24.95 11.86
N VAL A 16 -16.98 23.97 11.65
CA VAL A 16 -18.44 24.22 11.53
C VAL A 16 -19.00 24.78 12.84
N ARG A 17 -18.59 24.27 14.00
CA ARG A 17 -19.02 24.80 15.31
C ARG A 17 -18.51 26.22 15.59
N LEU A 18 -17.30 26.57 15.07
CA LEU A 18 -16.78 27.95 15.15
C LEU A 18 -17.67 28.97 14.45
N VAL A 19 -18.42 28.54 13.44
CA VAL A 19 -19.30 29.43 12.65
C VAL A 19 -20.67 29.61 13.31
N ASP A 20 -21.16 28.60 14.04
CA ASP A 20 -22.54 28.54 14.53
C ASP A 20 -22.72 28.87 16.04
N ASP A 21 -21.64 28.94 16.86
CA ASP A 21 -21.77 29.02 18.31
C ASP A 21 -21.16 30.33 18.89
N PRO A 22 -21.90 31.10 19.74
CA PRO A 22 -21.39 32.30 20.40
C PRO A 22 -20.36 31.99 21.50
N ASP A 23 -20.11 30.73 21.87
CA ASP A 23 -19.13 30.36 22.87
C ASP A 23 -17.72 30.23 22.23
N LEU A 24 -17.05 31.37 22.11
CA LEU A 24 -15.71 31.51 21.54
C LEU A 24 -14.68 30.57 22.18
N MET A 25 -14.80 30.27 23.47
CA MET A 25 -13.82 29.44 24.19
C MET A 25 -13.98 27.96 23.82
N GLY A 26 -15.21 27.47 23.74
CA GLY A 26 -15.47 26.06 23.34
C GLY A 26 -15.12 25.79 21.88
N SER A 27 -15.37 26.74 21.00
CA SER A 27 -15.03 26.65 19.59
C SER A 27 -13.50 26.71 19.36
N LEU A 28 -12.77 27.54 20.07
CA LEU A 28 -11.30 27.58 20.03
C LEU A 28 -10.65 26.30 20.55
N LEU A 29 -11.18 25.73 21.64
CA LEU A 29 -10.70 24.46 22.18
C LEU A 29 -10.93 23.29 21.22
N SER A 30 -12.08 23.25 20.55
CA SER A 30 -12.39 22.20 19.58
C SER A 30 -11.55 22.32 18.31
N ALA A 31 -11.28 23.54 17.83
CA ALA A 31 -10.39 23.80 16.71
C ALA A 31 -8.94 23.41 17.05
N ALA A 32 -8.46 23.79 18.24
CA ALA A 32 -7.13 23.40 18.70
C ALA A 32 -6.96 21.89 18.81
N ALA A 33 -7.95 21.17 19.35
CA ALA A 33 -7.95 19.71 19.40
C ALA A 33 -7.89 19.09 18.01
N GLY A 34 -8.66 19.61 17.04
CA GLY A 34 -8.63 19.15 15.64
C GLY A 34 -7.24 19.35 14.99
N ILE A 35 -6.63 20.51 15.20
CA ILE A 35 -5.28 20.83 14.69
C ILE A 35 -4.24 19.88 15.31
N ILE A 36 -4.29 19.64 16.62
CA ILE A 36 -3.37 18.71 17.30
C ILE A 36 -3.47 17.29 16.71
N VAL A 37 -4.68 16.82 16.43
CA VAL A 37 -4.87 15.49 15.81
C VAL A 37 -4.25 15.42 14.42
N VAL A 38 -4.47 16.45 13.58
CA VAL A 38 -3.89 16.52 12.22
C VAL A 38 -2.36 16.60 12.29
N VAL A 39 -1.81 17.46 13.14
CA VAL A 39 -0.36 17.60 13.33
C VAL A 39 0.27 16.31 13.83
N SER A 40 -0.35 15.65 14.81
CA SER A 40 0.13 14.36 15.34
C SER A 40 0.14 13.28 14.27
N PHE A 41 -0.87 13.28 13.40
CA PHE A 41 -0.92 12.33 12.28
C PHE A 41 0.18 12.60 11.25
N VAL A 42 0.38 13.84 10.84
CA VAL A 42 1.46 14.25 9.92
C VAL A 42 2.82 13.92 10.51
N PHE A 43 3.01 14.23 11.81
CA PHE A 43 4.25 13.90 12.51
C PHE A 43 4.51 12.39 12.56
N SER A 44 3.48 11.58 12.85
CA SER A 44 3.59 10.11 12.84
C SER A 44 4.00 9.58 11.45
N ALA A 45 3.41 10.10 10.38
CA ALA A 45 3.74 9.69 9.02
C ALA A 45 5.18 10.06 8.62
N ILE A 46 5.64 11.26 9.03
CA ILE A 46 7.03 11.70 8.82
C ILE A 46 7.99 10.84 9.64
N TRP A 47 7.63 10.53 10.89
CA TRP A 47 8.45 9.74 11.78
C TRP A 47 8.65 8.31 11.26
N ASP A 48 7.60 7.67 10.77
CA ASP A 48 7.70 6.33 10.16
C ASP A 48 8.62 6.34 8.94
N THR A 49 8.50 7.36 8.09
CA THR A 49 9.38 7.50 6.92
C THR A 49 10.84 7.74 7.33
N LEU A 50 11.08 8.57 8.33
CA LEU A 50 12.42 8.87 8.85
C LEU A 50 13.06 7.64 9.49
N LYS A 51 12.28 6.88 10.24
CA LYS A 51 12.71 5.62 10.87
C LYS A 51 13.15 4.61 9.81
N ASP A 52 12.39 4.45 8.74
CA ASP A 52 12.75 3.57 7.63
C ASP A 52 14.01 4.05 6.91
N PHE A 53 14.16 5.36 6.70
CA PHE A 53 15.37 5.93 6.11
C PHE A 53 16.63 5.67 6.97
N ILE A 54 16.54 5.86 8.29
CA ILE A 54 17.63 5.57 9.22
C ILE A 54 17.96 4.08 9.26
N ARG A 55 16.93 3.24 9.24
CA ARG A 55 17.06 1.78 9.27
C ARG A 55 17.79 1.25 8.04
N TYR A 56 17.40 1.71 6.85
CA TYR A 56 17.94 1.23 5.57
C TYR A 56 19.08 2.11 5.02
N TYR A 57 19.71 2.89 5.88
CA TYR A 57 20.86 3.71 5.48
C TYR A 57 22.02 2.85 4.96
N ASP A 58 22.74 3.33 3.93
CA ASP A 58 23.84 2.61 3.25
C ASP A 58 23.48 1.18 2.82
N PHE A 59 22.25 1.01 2.30
CA PHE A 59 21.77 -0.27 1.81
C PHE A 59 22.57 -0.73 0.61
N ARG A 60 23.13 -1.95 0.70
CA ARG A 60 23.87 -2.62 -0.37
C ARG A 60 23.45 -4.06 -0.47
N ALA A 61 23.08 -4.48 -1.69
CA ALA A 61 22.84 -5.87 -2.02
C ALA A 61 23.84 -6.30 -3.10
N MET A 62 24.51 -7.42 -2.91
CA MET A 62 25.50 -7.97 -3.84
C MET A 62 25.30 -9.48 -3.96
N ARG A 63 25.36 -9.98 -5.20
CA ARG A 63 25.35 -11.42 -5.47
C ARG A 63 26.79 -11.94 -5.51
N ARG A 64 27.03 -13.03 -4.80
CA ARG A 64 28.28 -13.80 -4.86
C ARG A 64 27.94 -15.28 -5.06
N GLY A 65 28.12 -15.75 -6.30
CA GLY A 65 27.72 -17.11 -6.67
C GLY A 65 26.21 -17.33 -6.49
N ASP A 66 25.85 -18.26 -5.63
CA ASP A 66 24.46 -18.67 -5.38
C ASP A 66 23.85 -18.01 -4.11
N ARG A 67 24.46 -16.94 -3.65
CA ARG A 67 24.04 -16.22 -2.44
C ARG A 67 23.99 -14.73 -2.67
N ILE A 68 22.97 -14.08 -2.08
CA ILE A 68 22.82 -12.63 -2.05
C ILE A 68 23.19 -12.14 -0.67
N HIS A 69 24.22 -11.29 -0.60
CA HIS A 69 24.66 -10.62 0.61
C HIS A 69 24.01 -9.26 0.71
N ILE A 70 23.33 -9.00 1.81
CA ILE A 70 22.64 -7.75 2.07
C ILE A 70 23.23 -7.13 3.32
N ARG A 71 23.53 -5.82 3.21
CA ARG A 71 24.08 -5.02 4.31
C ARG A 71 23.38 -3.67 4.34
N TYR A 72 22.94 -3.25 5.53
CA TYR A 72 22.30 -1.94 5.74
C TYR A 72 22.39 -1.52 7.21
N GLY A 73 22.09 -0.25 7.49
CA GLY A 73 21.88 0.32 8.81
C GLY A 73 22.92 1.36 9.21
N LEU A 74 22.42 2.45 9.79
CA LEU A 74 23.23 3.57 10.29
C LEU A 74 23.73 3.29 11.71
N LEU A 75 22.84 2.99 12.64
CA LEU A 75 23.15 2.79 14.05
C LEU A 75 23.50 1.33 14.36
N LYS A 76 22.73 0.41 13.82
CA LYS A 76 22.94 -1.03 13.93
C LYS A 76 23.16 -1.59 12.53
N LYS A 77 24.38 -2.00 12.23
CA LYS A 77 24.69 -2.66 10.97
C LYS A 77 24.09 -4.06 10.98
N MET A 78 23.22 -4.30 10.03
CA MET A 78 22.63 -5.61 9.76
C MET A 78 23.31 -6.18 8.53
N GLU A 79 23.76 -7.43 8.62
CA GLU A 79 24.36 -8.16 7.52
C GLU A 79 23.81 -9.59 7.53
N TYR A 80 23.24 -10.01 6.42
CA TYR A 80 22.71 -11.35 6.26
C TYR A 80 22.85 -11.83 4.82
N THR A 81 22.74 -13.13 4.64
CA THR A 81 22.96 -13.78 3.36
C THR A 81 21.75 -14.66 3.02
N ILE A 82 21.21 -14.49 1.81
CA ILE A 82 20.07 -15.25 1.31
C ILE A 82 20.55 -16.19 0.22
N PRO A 83 20.38 -17.52 0.36
CA PRO A 83 20.55 -18.45 -0.73
C PRO A 83 19.48 -18.21 -1.81
N VAL A 84 19.89 -18.16 -3.08
CA VAL A 84 18.97 -17.87 -4.21
C VAL A 84 17.89 -18.95 -4.33
N GLU A 85 18.19 -20.21 -4.01
CA GLU A 85 17.26 -21.34 -4.01
C GLU A 85 16.09 -21.20 -3.01
N LYS A 86 16.24 -20.38 -1.96
CA LYS A 86 15.19 -20.12 -0.97
C LYS A 86 14.27 -18.97 -1.34
N ILE A 87 14.53 -18.29 -2.44
CA ILE A 87 13.71 -17.19 -2.94
C ILE A 87 12.56 -17.75 -3.75
N GLN A 88 11.35 -17.71 -3.22
CA GLN A 88 10.15 -18.20 -3.89
C GLN A 88 9.48 -17.13 -4.76
N ALA A 89 9.51 -15.88 -4.33
CA ALA A 89 8.89 -14.81 -5.08
C ALA A 89 9.69 -13.52 -4.98
N LEU A 90 9.65 -12.77 -6.06
CA LEU A 90 10.14 -11.38 -6.12
C LEU A 90 8.92 -10.46 -6.09
N LYS A 91 8.85 -9.59 -5.09
CA LYS A 91 7.83 -8.55 -4.99
C LYS A 91 8.42 -7.20 -5.32
N ILE A 92 7.86 -6.52 -6.30
CA ILE A 92 8.18 -5.14 -6.62
C ILE A 92 7.03 -4.29 -6.12
N ARG A 93 7.32 -3.35 -5.24
CA ARG A 93 6.32 -2.50 -4.61
C ARG A 93 6.52 -1.04 -4.97
N GLN A 94 5.42 -0.37 -5.20
CA GLN A 94 5.37 1.07 -5.39
C GLN A 94 4.31 1.61 -4.43
N SER A 95 4.74 2.21 -3.31
CA SER A 95 3.80 2.90 -2.41
C SER A 95 3.22 4.14 -3.11
N PHE A 96 2.10 4.66 -2.60
CA PHE A 96 1.46 5.85 -3.17
C PHE A 96 2.44 7.02 -3.32
N VAL A 97 3.17 7.34 -2.24
CA VAL A 97 4.16 8.42 -2.24
C VAL A 97 5.32 8.11 -3.20
N ALA A 98 5.85 6.88 -3.17
CA ALA A 98 6.89 6.45 -4.09
C ALA A 98 6.41 6.49 -5.56
N GLY A 99 5.12 6.24 -5.80
CA GLY A 99 4.48 6.34 -7.11
C GLY A 99 4.49 7.75 -7.68
N ILE A 100 4.25 8.76 -6.85
CA ILE A 100 4.33 10.18 -7.26
C ILE A 100 5.74 10.53 -7.77
N PHE A 101 6.77 9.98 -7.12
CA PHE A 101 8.17 10.20 -7.49
C PHE A 101 8.73 9.15 -8.47
N GLY A 102 7.90 8.25 -9.01
CA GLY A 102 8.32 7.18 -9.92
C GLY A 102 9.35 6.22 -9.30
N ARG A 103 9.31 6.02 -7.97
CA ARG A 103 10.24 5.17 -7.23
C ARG A 103 9.64 3.81 -6.94
N TYR A 104 10.51 2.79 -6.96
CA TYR A 104 10.16 1.39 -6.72
C TYR A 104 11.04 0.80 -5.65
N MET A 105 10.53 -0.23 -4.99
CA MET A 105 11.25 -1.09 -4.06
C MET A 105 11.06 -2.54 -4.49
N ALA A 106 12.11 -3.34 -4.37
CA ALA A 106 12.03 -4.77 -4.62
C ALA A 106 12.40 -5.54 -3.35
N GLU A 107 11.57 -6.51 -3.00
CA GLU A 107 11.75 -7.43 -1.88
C GLU A 107 11.61 -8.88 -2.34
N THR A 108 12.30 -9.80 -1.70
CA THR A 108 12.12 -11.24 -1.89
C THR A 108 11.23 -11.82 -0.81
N VAL A 109 10.48 -12.84 -1.17
CA VAL A 109 9.81 -13.74 -0.25
C VAL A 109 10.65 -15.00 -0.13
N ASN A 110 11.16 -15.26 1.06
CA ASN A 110 12.04 -16.38 1.35
C ASN A 110 11.29 -17.42 2.19
N VAL A 111 11.60 -18.70 1.99
CA VAL A 111 11.00 -19.79 2.76
C VAL A 111 12.07 -20.51 3.58
N GLY A 112 11.67 -20.87 4.82
CA GLY A 112 12.53 -21.67 5.71
C GLY A 112 13.73 -20.90 6.29
N MET A 113 13.66 -19.60 6.33
CA MET A 113 14.63 -18.75 7.03
C MET A 113 13.95 -18.17 8.28
N GLY A 114 14.30 -18.74 9.45
CA GLY A 114 13.96 -18.23 10.78
C GLY A 114 12.52 -17.80 11.07
N ASP A 115 12.23 -17.57 12.35
CA ASP A 115 10.91 -17.06 12.80
C ASP A 115 10.81 -15.52 12.71
N GLU A 116 11.90 -14.81 12.40
CA GLU A 116 11.91 -13.37 12.31
C GLU A 116 11.34 -12.91 10.95
N LYS A 117 10.29 -12.10 11.00
CA LYS A 117 9.63 -11.53 9.80
C LYS A 117 10.58 -10.77 8.87
N GLU A 118 11.73 -10.35 9.39
CA GLU A 118 12.77 -9.65 8.63
C GLU A 118 13.54 -10.59 7.69
N GLU A 119 13.69 -11.85 8.06
CA GLU A 119 14.35 -12.85 7.22
C GLU A 119 13.43 -13.40 6.14
N GLN A 120 12.12 -13.40 6.39
CA GLN A 120 11.13 -13.87 5.41
C GLN A 120 10.95 -12.90 4.24
N ASN A 121 11.03 -11.59 4.47
CA ASN A 121 10.88 -10.57 3.44
C ASN A 121 12.09 -9.64 3.46
N SER A 122 12.98 -9.83 2.52
CA SER A 122 14.22 -9.06 2.45
C SER A 122 14.24 -8.12 1.26
N PHE A 123 14.56 -6.86 1.50
CA PHE A 123 14.71 -5.91 0.42
C PHE A 123 15.96 -6.21 -0.40
N LEU A 124 15.83 -6.16 -1.72
CA LEU A 124 16.95 -6.26 -2.67
C LEU A 124 17.32 -4.90 -3.24
N VAL A 125 16.31 -4.05 -3.46
CA VAL A 125 16.48 -2.72 -4.04
C VAL A 125 15.53 -1.76 -3.34
N LEU A 126 16.01 -0.57 -3.01
CA LEU A 126 15.25 0.46 -2.32
C LEU A 126 15.21 1.76 -3.13
N TYR A 127 14.02 2.33 -3.25
CA TYR A 127 13.74 3.68 -3.75
C TYR A 127 14.48 4.07 -5.04
N CYS A 128 14.55 3.18 -6.02
CA CYS A 128 15.16 3.41 -7.32
C CYS A 128 14.14 3.70 -8.42
N THR A 129 14.59 4.24 -9.55
CA THR A 129 13.76 4.38 -10.75
C THR A 129 13.51 3.01 -11.40
N GLY A 130 12.44 2.89 -12.20
CA GLY A 130 12.09 1.62 -12.83
C GLY A 130 13.22 0.99 -13.66
N ASN A 131 13.99 1.79 -14.41
CA ASN A 131 15.11 1.28 -15.19
C ASN A 131 16.26 0.80 -14.31
N GLN A 132 16.65 1.59 -13.30
CA GLN A 132 17.68 1.20 -12.32
C GLN A 132 17.30 -0.08 -11.57
N MET A 133 16.02 -0.20 -11.19
CA MET A 133 15.51 -1.41 -10.53
C MET A 133 15.67 -2.64 -11.42
N LYS A 134 15.28 -2.54 -12.70
CA LYS A 134 15.42 -3.65 -13.66
C LYS A 134 16.88 -4.05 -13.83
N GLU A 135 17.79 -3.09 -14.00
CA GLU A 135 19.21 -3.36 -14.13
C GLU A 135 19.79 -4.04 -12.88
N GLN A 136 19.48 -3.51 -11.69
CA GLN A 136 19.97 -4.09 -10.45
C GLN A 136 19.39 -5.48 -10.21
N LEU A 137 18.11 -5.70 -10.50
CA LEU A 137 17.50 -7.02 -10.36
C LEU A 137 18.05 -8.03 -11.36
N LYS A 138 18.35 -7.63 -12.59
CA LYS A 138 19.03 -8.51 -13.57
C LYS A 138 20.41 -8.96 -13.12
N LEU A 139 21.12 -8.10 -12.37
CA LEU A 139 22.41 -8.46 -11.79
C LEU A 139 22.28 -9.36 -10.55
N LEU A 140 21.28 -9.10 -9.69
CA LEU A 140 21.07 -9.84 -8.45
C LEU A 140 20.34 -11.17 -8.67
N LEU A 141 19.34 -11.18 -9.55
CA LEU A 141 18.45 -12.31 -9.83
C LEU A 141 18.22 -12.48 -11.33
N PRO A 142 19.26 -12.89 -12.11
CA PRO A 142 19.12 -13.12 -13.55
C PRO A 142 18.04 -14.16 -13.88
N GLU A 143 17.72 -15.05 -12.94
CA GLU A 143 16.67 -16.07 -13.08
C GLU A 143 15.25 -15.48 -13.23
N TYR A 144 15.06 -14.21 -12.86
CA TYR A 144 13.81 -13.47 -12.99
C TYR A 144 13.87 -12.40 -14.10
N ALA A 145 14.97 -12.33 -14.86
CA ALA A 145 15.19 -11.27 -15.84
C ALA A 145 14.10 -11.24 -16.92
N ASP A 146 13.73 -12.40 -17.44
CA ASP A 146 12.72 -12.54 -18.50
C ASP A 146 11.34 -12.05 -18.01
N ALA A 147 11.00 -12.38 -16.76
CA ALA A 147 9.74 -11.94 -16.16
C ALA A 147 9.66 -10.43 -15.92
N LEU A 148 10.81 -9.77 -15.71
CA LEU A 148 10.84 -8.31 -15.54
C LEU A 148 10.46 -7.56 -16.82
N ASP A 149 10.85 -8.10 -17.97
CA ASP A 149 10.58 -7.50 -19.28
C ASP A 149 9.26 -8.02 -19.92
N GLN A 150 8.64 -9.02 -19.31
CA GLN A 150 7.38 -9.59 -19.78
C GLN A 150 6.25 -8.57 -19.72
N GLU A 151 5.51 -8.46 -20.82
CA GLU A 151 4.29 -7.66 -20.88
C GLU A 151 3.20 -8.26 -20.00
N THR A 152 2.40 -7.39 -19.40
CA THR A 152 1.28 -7.80 -18.56
C THR A 152 -0.03 -7.58 -19.29
N GLU A 153 -0.80 -8.64 -19.43
CA GLU A 153 -2.16 -8.59 -19.96
C GLU A 153 -3.15 -8.15 -18.88
N ARG A 154 -4.21 -7.51 -19.29
CA ARG A 154 -5.29 -7.15 -18.37
C ARG A 154 -6.01 -8.39 -17.86
N ILE A 155 -6.45 -8.32 -16.62
CA ILE A 155 -7.26 -9.41 -16.04
C ILE A 155 -8.55 -9.59 -16.85
N PRO A 156 -8.95 -10.84 -17.12
CA PRO A 156 -10.21 -11.14 -17.81
C PRO A 156 -11.41 -10.49 -17.13
N GLY A 157 -12.43 -10.12 -17.90
CA GLY A 157 -13.66 -9.50 -17.38
C GLY A 157 -14.37 -10.35 -16.31
N ALA A 158 -14.13 -11.65 -16.24
CA ALA A 158 -14.64 -12.53 -15.19
C ALA A 158 -14.16 -12.13 -13.77
N ALA A 159 -13.04 -11.44 -13.62
CA ALA A 159 -12.58 -10.93 -12.34
C ALA A 159 -13.53 -9.86 -11.75
N TRP A 160 -14.25 -9.14 -12.60
CA TRP A 160 -15.32 -8.23 -12.17
C TRP A 160 -16.40 -8.95 -11.36
N ALA A 161 -16.79 -10.14 -11.77
CA ALA A 161 -17.81 -10.92 -11.06
C ALA A 161 -17.36 -11.28 -9.63
N ALA A 162 -16.11 -11.68 -9.46
CA ALA A 162 -15.56 -12.00 -8.13
C ALA A 162 -15.45 -10.76 -7.23
N TRP A 163 -15.06 -9.62 -7.78
CA TRP A 163 -14.92 -8.38 -7.00
C TRP A 163 -16.23 -7.66 -6.77
N SER A 164 -17.21 -7.79 -7.69
CA SER A 164 -18.54 -7.21 -7.53
C SER A 164 -19.31 -7.81 -6.36
N PHE A 165 -19.09 -9.08 -6.03
CA PHE A 165 -19.71 -9.69 -4.85
C PHE A 165 -19.27 -9.00 -3.55
N SER A 166 -17.97 -8.81 -3.34
CA SER A 166 -17.43 -8.08 -2.18
C SER A 166 -17.95 -6.63 -2.13
N MET A 167 -18.04 -6.00 -3.30
CA MET A 167 -18.56 -4.64 -3.43
C MET A 167 -20.06 -4.57 -3.12
N ALA A 168 -20.86 -5.55 -3.53
CA ALA A 168 -22.29 -5.63 -3.25
C ALA A 168 -22.56 -5.75 -1.74
N VAL A 169 -21.79 -6.59 -1.04
CA VAL A 169 -21.86 -6.71 0.44
C VAL A 169 -21.53 -5.38 1.10
N TYR A 170 -20.44 -4.73 0.69
CA TYR A 170 -20.06 -3.42 1.22
C TYR A 170 -21.15 -2.37 0.98
N THR A 171 -21.69 -2.29 -0.24
CA THR A 171 -22.78 -1.38 -0.61
C THR A 171 -24.01 -1.60 0.26
N ALA A 172 -24.42 -2.85 0.44
CA ALA A 172 -25.54 -3.20 1.31
C ALA A 172 -25.33 -2.75 2.76
N CYS A 173 -24.14 -2.97 3.32
CA CYS A 173 -23.80 -2.51 4.67
C CYS A 173 -23.83 -0.98 4.79
N VAL A 174 -23.25 -0.27 3.84
CA VAL A 174 -23.23 1.22 3.85
C VAL A 174 -24.64 1.78 3.73
N CYS A 175 -25.48 1.22 2.85
CA CYS A 175 -26.88 1.63 2.72
C CYS A 175 -27.70 1.33 3.98
N ALA A 176 -27.51 0.15 4.60
CA ALA A 176 -28.18 -0.22 5.84
C ALA A 176 -27.78 0.72 7.01
N CYS A 177 -26.49 1.04 7.13
CA CYS A 177 -26.02 2.01 8.12
C CYS A 177 -26.59 3.42 7.86
N GLY A 178 -26.61 3.87 6.60
CA GLY A 178 -27.22 5.14 6.22
C GLY A 178 -28.70 5.21 6.56
N ALA A 179 -29.46 4.13 6.29
CA ALA A 179 -30.88 4.04 6.63
C ALA A 179 -31.10 4.03 8.16
N ALA A 180 -30.29 3.29 8.92
CA ALA A 180 -30.37 3.28 10.38
C ALA A 180 -30.08 4.66 10.98
N LEU A 181 -29.04 5.36 10.48
CA LEU A 181 -28.72 6.73 10.90
C LEU A 181 -29.83 7.72 10.52
N HIS A 182 -30.46 7.56 9.35
CA HIS A 182 -31.59 8.40 8.93
C HIS A 182 -32.78 8.28 9.89
N LEU A 183 -33.04 7.05 10.39
CA LEU A 183 -34.11 6.82 11.38
C LEU A 183 -33.75 7.38 12.76
N ALA A 184 -32.49 7.28 13.16
CA ALA A 184 -32.02 7.75 14.46
C ALA A 184 -31.86 9.28 14.54
N LEU A 185 -31.49 9.92 13.41
CA LEU A 185 -31.15 11.35 13.34
C LEU A 185 -31.89 12.03 12.19
N PRO A 186 -33.24 12.20 12.28
CA PRO A 186 -34.04 12.73 11.16
C PRO A 186 -33.70 14.18 10.79
N GLU A 187 -33.14 14.95 11.71
CA GLU A 187 -32.75 16.34 11.45
C GLU A 187 -31.57 16.46 10.47
N HIS A 188 -30.69 15.44 10.42
CA HIS A 188 -29.49 15.43 9.58
C HIS A 188 -29.61 14.58 8.30
N ARG A 189 -30.85 14.31 7.83
CA ARG A 189 -31.10 13.39 6.72
C ARG A 189 -30.31 13.71 5.45
N ILE A 190 -30.20 14.97 5.07
CA ILE A 190 -29.45 15.38 3.87
C ILE A 190 -27.97 15.05 4.02
N LEU A 191 -27.37 15.39 5.15
CA LEU A 191 -25.96 15.10 5.44
C LEU A 191 -25.68 13.59 5.40
N ILE A 192 -26.55 12.79 6.01
CA ILE A 192 -26.43 11.31 6.04
C ILE A 192 -26.42 10.75 4.62
N TRP A 193 -27.37 11.16 3.77
CA TRP A 193 -27.41 10.66 2.40
C TRP A 193 -26.28 11.19 1.52
N CYS A 194 -25.83 12.42 1.72
CA CYS A 194 -24.61 12.93 1.04
C CYS A 194 -23.37 12.14 1.43
N CYS A 195 -23.17 11.85 2.73
CA CYS A 195 -22.06 11.01 3.19
C CYS A 195 -22.15 9.57 2.65
N THR A 196 -23.34 8.98 2.68
CA THR A 196 -23.58 7.63 2.14
C THR A 196 -23.26 7.58 0.65
N ALA A 197 -23.76 8.53 -0.13
CA ALA A 197 -23.47 8.63 -1.56
C ALA A 197 -21.97 8.84 -1.82
N GLY A 198 -21.31 9.72 -1.05
CA GLY A 198 -19.87 9.95 -1.15
C GLY A 198 -19.05 8.68 -0.91
N LEU A 199 -19.40 7.88 0.11
CA LEU A 199 -18.75 6.61 0.40
C LEU A 199 -18.94 5.59 -0.74
N LEU A 200 -20.13 5.53 -1.33
CA LEU A 200 -20.41 4.64 -2.46
C LEU A 200 -19.65 5.05 -3.73
N ILE A 201 -19.60 6.35 -4.02
CA ILE A 201 -18.81 6.86 -5.16
C ILE A 201 -17.32 6.57 -4.96
N LEU A 202 -16.79 6.81 -3.76
CA LEU A 202 -15.39 6.53 -3.44
C LEU A 202 -15.07 5.04 -3.58
N SER A 203 -15.95 4.17 -3.11
CA SER A 203 -15.75 2.72 -3.21
C SER A 203 -15.77 2.22 -4.65
N LEU A 204 -16.69 2.75 -5.47
CA LEU A 204 -16.73 2.46 -6.91
C LEU A 204 -15.47 2.94 -7.62
N PHE A 205 -15.00 4.13 -7.30
CA PHE A 205 -13.74 4.68 -7.81
C PHE A 205 -12.54 3.77 -7.46
N MET A 206 -12.47 3.30 -6.21
CA MET A 206 -11.43 2.38 -5.79
C MET A 206 -11.50 1.03 -6.52
N LEU A 207 -12.70 0.51 -6.79
CA LEU A 207 -12.89 -0.71 -7.57
C LEU A 207 -12.39 -0.54 -9.00
N ILE A 208 -12.70 0.57 -9.65
CA ILE A 208 -12.24 0.90 -10.99
C ILE A 208 -10.72 1.02 -11.04
N LEU A 209 -10.11 1.72 -10.07
CA LEU A 209 -8.65 1.84 -9.96
C LEU A 209 -7.99 0.46 -9.81
N ARG A 210 -8.55 -0.40 -8.96
CA ARG A 210 -8.06 -1.77 -8.78
C ARG A 210 -8.11 -2.55 -10.09
N TYR A 211 -9.20 -2.45 -10.84
CA TYR A 211 -9.35 -3.16 -12.11
C TYR A 211 -8.32 -2.68 -13.16
N ILE A 212 -8.15 -1.37 -13.30
CA ILE A 212 -7.21 -0.78 -14.26
C ILE A 212 -5.75 -1.09 -13.89
N SER A 213 -5.47 -1.17 -12.59
CA SER A 213 -4.11 -1.41 -12.08
C SER A 213 -3.75 -2.89 -11.95
N SER A 214 -4.68 -3.79 -12.19
CA SER A 214 -4.46 -5.22 -12.08
C SER A 214 -4.16 -5.85 -13.44
N GLY A 215 -3.25 -6.82 -13.46
CA GLY A 215 -2.85 -7.52 -14.66
C GLY A 215 -2.17 -8.86 -14.32
N THR A 216 -2.03 -9.70 -15.30
CA THR A 216 -1.30 -10.97 -15.22
C THR A 216 -0.34 -11.09 -16.39
N GLY A 217 0.84 -11.63 -16.15
CA GLY A 217 1.78 -12.01 -17.20
C GLY A 217 2.12 -13.48 -17.02
N ILE A 218 1.88 -14.27 -18.04
CA ILE A 218 2.15 -15.71 -18.06
C ILE A 218 3.38 -15.91 -18.94
N GLY A 219 4.51 -16.30 -18.32
CA GLY A 219 5.73 -16.67 -19.01
C GLY A 219 5.93 -18.17 -19.04
N ASP A 220 6.97 -18.65 -19.70
CA ASP A 220 7.27 -20.08 -19.79
C ASP A 220 7.61 -20.68 -18.43
N LEU A 221 8.33 -19.97 -17.58
CA LEU A 221 8.80 -20.46 -16.27
C LEU A 221 8.27 -19.65 -15.09
N THR A 222 7.66 -18.49 -15.34
CA THR A 222 7.30 -17.53 -14.31
C THR A 222 5.89 -16.99 -14.50
N LEU A 223 5.23 -16.75 -13.37
CA LEU A 223 3.94 -16.07 -13.27
C LEU A 223 4.19 -14.67 -12.70
N LYS A 224 3.70 -13.64 -13.39
CA LYS A 224 3.74 -12.26 -12.96
C LYS A 224 2.33 -11.78 -12.65
N LEU A 225 2.08 -11.45 -11.39
CA LEU A 225 0.81 -10.87 -10.95
C LEU A 225 1.00 -9.39 -10.68
N VAL A 226 0.09 -8.58 -11.19
CA VAL A 226 0.09 -7.14 -10.96
C VAL A 226 -1.19 -6.77 -10.23
N HIS A 227 -1.06 -6.05 -9.13
CA HIS A 227 -2.19 -5.54 -8.38
C HIS A 227 -1.84 -4.18 -7.75
N GLY A 228 -2.85 -3.39 -7.50
CA GLY A 228 -2.67 -2.08 -6.85
C GLY A 228 -3.92 -1.23 -6.95
N TYR A 229 -3.82 -0.03 -6.37
CA TYR A 229 -4.83 1.02 -6.52
C TYR A 229 -4.18 2.25 -7.15
N PHE A 230 -3.37 2.97 -6.39
CA PHE A 230 -2.63 4.16 -6.85
C PHE A 230 -1.19 3.83 -7.28
N GLY A 231 -0.62 2.73 -6.80
CA GLY A 231 0.68 2.20 -7.18
C GLY A 231 0.55 0.78 -7.71
N ARG A 232 1.49 0.35 -8.54
CA ARG A 232 1.52 -1.01 -9.09
C ARG A 232 2.48 -1.87 -8.28
N ASN A 233 1.95 -2.96 -7.74
CA ASN A 233 2.74 -3.98 -7.07
C ASN A 233 2.81 -5.19 -7.98
N TYR A 234 4.01 -5.69 -8.21
CA TYR A 234 4.27 -6.87 -9.03
C TYR A 234 4.72 -7.99 -8.10
N ILE A 235 4.15 -9.16 -8.29
CA ILE A 235 4.62 -10.40 -7.66
C ILE A 235 5.02 -11.34 -8.78
N ILE A 236 6.28 -11.73 -8.78
CA ILE A 236 6.85 -12.63 -9.78
C ILE A 236 7.28 -13.89 -9.04
N MET A 237 6.78 -15.04 -9.47
CA MET A 237 7.07 -16.34 -8.89
C MET A 237 7.34 -17.36 -9.98
N LYS A 238 8.16 -18.37 -9.70
CA LYS A 238 8.37 -19.50 -10.60
C LYS A 238 7.23 -20.51 -10.42
N TYR A 239 6.85 -21.19 -11.48
CA TYR A 239 5.84 -22.25 -11.38
C TYR A 239 6.28 -23.40 -10.48
N SER A 240 7.59 -23.68 -10.40
CA SER A 240 8.14 -24.70 -9.50
C SER A 240 7.88 -24.42 -8.02
N ASP A 241 7.67 -23.16 -7.66
CA ASP A 241 7.59 -22.70 -6.28
C ASP A 241 6.13 -22.49 -5.83
N ILE A 242 5.16 -22.71 -6.74
CA ILE A 242 3.73 -22.68 -6.44
C ILE A 242 3.31 -24.05 -5.89
N GLN A 243 2.96 -24.08 -4.61
CA GLN A 243 2.41 -25.24 -3.92
C GLN A 243 0.91 -25.13 -3.73
#